data_15a4d1e62e5c513b86e709ca445f2022
#
_entry.id   15a4d1e62e5c513b86e709ca445f2022
#
_cell.length_a   1.000
_cell.length_b   1.000
_cell.length_c   1.000
_cell.angle_alpha   90.00
_cell.angle_beta   90.00
_cell.angle_gamma   90.00
#
_symmetry.space_group_name_H-M   'P 1'
#
loop_
_entity.id
_entity.type
_entity.pdbx_description
1 polymer ?
#
loop_
_entity_poly.entity_id
_entity_poly.type
_entity_poly.pdbx_seq_one_letter_code
_entity_poly.pdbx_strand_id
1 'polypeptide(L)'
;MRERGRRQRWRRGRSRRAVRFLEPTLLLALHHRPAHGYTLIDQLGDFGLAEMDSSAIYRTLREMEAQGWVSSSWDEERTQGPPRRVYHLTALGDEMLRGWMRDLQDTRGMIDHLLEAYRRHMEEGTGELH
;
A
#
# COMPACT_ATOMS: atom_id res chain seq x y z
N MET A 1 -29.73 -12.13 5.35
CA MET A 1 -28.53 -12.84 5.82
C MET A 1 -27.47 -13.07 4.75
N ARG A 2 -27.86 -13.45 3.54
CA ARG A 2 -26.90 -13.63 2.43
C ARG A 2 -26.20 -12.33 2.03
N GLU A 3 -26.90 -11.19 2.11
CA GLU A 3 -26.33 -9.88 1.78
C GLU A 3 -25.26 -9.41 2.78
N ARG A 4 -25.43 -9.72 4.07
CA ARG A 4 -24.43 -9.39 5.09
C ARG A 4 -23.11 -10.14 4.86
N GLY A 5 -23.20 -11.41 4.44
CA GLY A 5 -22.01 -12.21 4.12
C GLY A 5 -21.25 -11.66 2.92
N ARG A 6 -21.95 -11.21 1.89
CA ARG A 6 -21.34 -10.60 0.71
C ARG A 6 -20.66 -9.28 1.03
N ARG A 7 -21.29 -8.42 1.85
CA ARG A 7 -20.69 -7.14 2.26
C ARG A 7 -19.43 -7.34 3.09
N GLN A 8 -19.43 -8.32 3.99
CA GLN A 8 -18.24 -8.63 4.80
C GLN A 8 -17.10 -9.18 3.96
N ARG A 9 -17.38 -10.07 3.00
CA ARG A 9 -16.37 -10.59 2.07
C ARG A 9 -15.79 -9.48 1.21
N TRP A 10 -16.62 -8.58 0.75
CA TRP A 10 -16.23 -7.44 -0.06
C TRP A 10 -15.31 -6.49 0.73
N ARG A 11 -15.65 -6.18 1.97
CA ARG A 11 -14.83 -5.35 2.86
C ARG A 11 -13.48 -6.01 3.15
N ARG A 12 -13.48 -7.31 3.42
CA ARG A 12 -12.24 -8.06 3.64
C ARG A 12 -11.35 -8.03 2.41
N GLY A 13 -11.92 -8.16 1.21
CA GLY A 13 -11.20 -8.09 -0.04
C GLY A 13 -10.57 -6.71 -0.24
N ARG A 14 -11.28 -5.64 0.07
CA ARG A 14 -10.76 -4.27 0.02
C ARG A 14 -9.62 -4.07 1.02
N SER A 15 -9.80 -4.54 2.26
CA SER A 15 -8.77 -4.43 3.30
C SER A 15 -7.51 -5.18 2.92
N ARG A 16 -7.64 -6.37 2.35
CA ARG A 16 -6.50 -7.17 1.90
C ARG A 16 -5.73 -6.47 0.78
N ARG A 17 -6.45 -5.86 -0.16
CA ARG A 17 -5.81 -5.10 -1.24
C ARG A 17 -5.09 -3.88 -0.70
N ALA A 18 -5.73 -3.14 0.21
CA ALA A 18 -5.12 -1.98 0.83
C ALA A 18 -3.85 -2.36 1.60
N VAL A 19 -3.91 -3.44 2.39
CA VAL A 19 -2.74 -3.94 3.13
C VAL A 19 -1.61 -4.33 2.19
N ARG A 20 -1.96 -4.96 1.05
CA ARG A 20 -0.97 -5.39 0.05
C ARG A 20 -0.20 -4.22 -0.55
N PHE A 21 -0.86 -3.07 -0.70
CA PHE A 21 -0.24 -1.87 -1.26
C PHE A 21 0.37 -0.95 -0.21
N LEU A 22 0.18 -1.23 1.07
CA LEU A 22 0.65 -0.37 2.15
C LEU A 22 2.18 -0.26 2.17
N GLU A 23 2.85 -1.38 2.04
CA GLU A 23 4.32 -1.44 2.10
C GLU A 23 4.98 -0.63 0.98
N PRO A 24 4.65 -0.86 -0.32
CA PRO A 24 5.26 -0.05 -1.38
C PRO A 24 4.86 1.41 -1.30
N THR A 25 3.66 1.73 -0.80
CA THR A 25 3.23 3.12 -0.63
C THR A 25 4.06 3.84 0.42
N LEU A 26 4.32 3.18 1.55
CA LEU A 26 5.16 3.75 2.61
C LEU A 26 6.61 3.91 2.14
N LEU A 27 7.14 2.92 1.44
CA LEU A 27 8.49 3.00 0.89
C LEU A 27 8.63 4.17 -0.10
N LEU A 28 7.64 4.36 -0.96
CA LEU A 28 7.64 5.46 -1.92
C LEU A 28 7.55 6.82 -1.22
N ALA A 29 6.69 6.95 -0.22
CA ALA A 29 6.56 8.18 0.56
C ALA A 29 7.89 8.54 1.23
N LEU A 30 8.57 7.56 1.81
CA LEU A 30 9.85 7.76 2.48
C LEU A 30 11.01 7.97 1.50
N HIS A 31 10.91 7.44 0.30
CA HIS A 31 11.85 7.73 -0.78
C HIS A 31 11.82 9.22 -1.14
N HIS A 32 10.64 9.81 -1.08
CA HIS A 32 10.48 11.23 -1.35
C HIS A 32 11.13 12.10 -0.27
N ARG A 33 10.86 11.79 1.01
CA ARG A 33 11.47 12.49 2.17
C ARG A 33 11.26 11.71 3.46
N PRO A 34 12.12 11.88 4.45
CA PRO A 34 11.85 11.37 5.79
C PRO A 34 10.57 11.99 6.35
N ALA A 35 9.85 11.24 7.18
CA ALA A 35 8.57 11.70 7.68
C ALA A 35 8.22 11.06 9.02
N HIS A 36 7.41 11.78 9.80
CA HIS A 36 6.77 11.22 10.99
C HIS A 36 5.66 10.27 10.60
N GLY A 37 5.33 9.34 11.52
CA GLY A 37 4.26 8.37 11.26
C GLY A 37 2.93 9.00 10.91
N TYR A 38 2.53 10.07 11.62
CA TYR A 38 1.25 10.72 11.35
C TYR A 38 1.24 11.42 9.98
N THR A 39 2.38 11.95 9.52
CA THR A 39 2.50 12.52 8.18
C THR A 39 2.31 11.45 7.11
N LEU A 40 2.88 10.26 7.35
CA LEU A 40 2.70 9.13 6.45
C LEU A 40 1.24 8.70 6.39
N ILE A 41 0.53 8.71 7.52
CA ILE A 41 -0.90 8.39 7.57
C ILE A 41 -1.69 9.35 6.68
N ASP A 42 -1.42 10.66 6.79
CA ASP A 42 -2.07 11.67 5.94
C ASP A 42 -1.76 11.45 4.46
N GLN A 43 -0.51 11.14 4.13
CA GLN A 43 -0.09 10.92 2.74
C GLN A 43 -0.72 9.69 2.12
N LEU A 44 -1.05 8.67 2.92
CA LEU A 44 -1.71 7.46 2.43
C LEU A 44 -3.07 7.77 1.82
N GLY A 45 -3.75 8.82 2.28
CA GLY A 45 -5.01 9.26 1.70
C GLY A 45 -4.90 9.61 0.22
N ASP A 46 -3.76 10.20 -0.18
CA ASP A 46 -3.50 10.57 -1.58
C ASP A 46 -3.38 9.34 -2.49
N PHE A 47 -3.08 8.17 -1.92
CA PHE A 47 -2.97 6.91 -2.65
C PHE A 47 -4.23 6.05 -2.53
N GLY A 48 -5.33 6.59 -2.02
CA GLY A 48 -6.57 5.86 -1.86
C GLY A 48 -6.60 4.91 -0.66
N LEU A 49 -5.70 5.09 0.30
CA LEU A 49 -5.57 4.26 1.49
C LEU A 49 -6.02 4.97 2.77
N ALA A 50 -6.89 5.99 2.63
CA ALA A 50 -7.35 6.81 3.76
C ALA A 50 -8.09 6.02 4.83
N GLU A 51 -8.71 4.90 4.45
CA GLU A 51 -9.49 4.07 5.38
C GLU A 51 -8.63 3.06 6.16
N MET A 52 -7.33 3.06 5.93
CA MET A 52 -6.43 2.16 6.68
C MET A 52 -6.37 2.53 8.15
N ASP A 53 -6.44 1.52 8.99
CA ASP A 53 -6.27 1.68 10.42
C ASP A 53 -4.83 2.12 10.73
N SER A 54 -4.69 3.17 11.54
CA SER A 54 -3.39 3.70 11.93
C SER A 54 -2.51 2.65 12.63
N SER A 55 -3.12 1.73 13.38
CA SER A 55 -2.36 0.66 14.04
C SER A 55 -1.74 -0.30 13.03
N ALA A 56 -2.40 -0.56 11.90
CA ALA A 56 -1.84 -1.38 10.82
C ALA A 56 -0.64 -0.68 10.17
N ILE A 57 -0.72 0.63 10.02
CA ILE A 57 0.37 1.44 9.45
C ILE A 57 1.60 1.39 10.37
N TYR A 58 1.42 1.61 11.66
CA TYR A 58 2.53 1.56 12.62
C TYR A 58 3.12 0.16 12.73
N ARG A 59 2.29 -0.87 12.65
CA ARG A 59 2.76 -2.26 12.65
C ARG A 59 3.64 -2.52 11.43
N THR A 60 3.20 -2.08 10.26
CA THR A 60 3.97 -2.24 9.02
C THR A 60 5.30 -1.49 9.09
N LEU A 61 5.30 -0.27 9.62
CA LEU A 61 6.54 0.49 9.82
C LEU A 61 7.50 -0.24 10.73
N ARG A 62 7.02 -0.83 11.83
CA ARG A 62 7.88 -1.61 12.73
C ARG A 62 8.43 -2.86 12.05
N GLU A 63 7.62 -3.55 11.26
CA GLU A 63 8.07 -4.72 10.50
C GLU A 63 9.13 -4.34 9.47
N MET A 64 8.93 -3.23 8.77
CA MET A 64 9.90 -2.73 7.80
C MET A 64 11.20 -2.30 8.47
N GLU A 65 11.12 -1.71 9.67
CA GLU A 65 12.30 -1.38 10.45
C GLU A 65 13.05 -2.63 10.90
N ALA A 66 12.33 -3.65 11.33
CA ALA A 66 12.92 -4.94 11.72
C ALA A 66 13.62 -5.62 10.54
N GLN A 67 13.13 -5.43 9.32
CA GLN A 67 13.75 -5.95 8.10
C GLN A 67 14.91 -5.08 7.60
N GLY A 68 15.12 -3.92 8.20
CA GLY A 68 16.17 -3.01 7.78
C GLY A 68 15.81 -2.15 6.57
N TRP A 69 14.55 -2.10 6.16
CA TRP A 69 14.12 -1.30 5.02
C TRP A 69 13.92 0.16 5.37
N VAL A 70 13.62 0.43 6.62
CA VAL A 70 13.52 1.79 7.17
C VAL A 70 14.29 1.85 8.48
N SER A 71 14.74 3.04 8.85
CA SER A 71 15.28 3.35 10.16
C SER A 71 14.44 4.44 10.79
N SER A 72 14.54 4.58 12.09
CA SER A 72 13.86 5.66 12.79
C SER A 72 14.78 6.34 13.79
N SER A 73 14.54 7.63 13.99
CA SER A 73 15.24 8.43 14.97
C SER A 73 14.25 9.36 15.65
N TRP A 74 14.58 9.83 16.84
CA TRP A 74 13.77 10.80 17.51
C TRP A 74 13.98 12.18 16.91
N ASP A 75 12.89 12.94 16.75
CA ASP A 75 12.96 14.32 16.30
C ASP A 75 13.36 15.20 17.47
N GLU A 76 14.64 15.53 17.56
CA GLU A 76 15.21 16.36 18.63
C GLU A 76 14.97 17.85 18.43
N GLU A 77 14.62 18.26 17.21
CA GLU A 77 14.38 19.67 16.90
C GLU A 77 13.02 20.15 17.40
N ARG A 78 12.18 19.24 17.82
CA ARG A 78 10.84 19.57 18.27
C ARG A 78 10.89 20.12 19.70
N THR A 79 10.44 21.38 19.87
CA THR A 79 10.45 22.08 21.15
C THR A 79 9.15 21.96 21.95
N GLN A 80 8.07 21.42 21.34
CA GLN A 80 6.76 21.30 22.00
C GLN A 80 6.20 19.90 21.84
N GLY A 81 5.65 19.37 22.93
CA GLY A 81 5.02 18.08 22.98
C GLY A 81 6.00 16.91 23.11
N PRO A 82 5.50 15.66 23.19
CA PRO A 82 6.37 14.49 23.31
C PRO A 82 7.21 14.28 22.07
N PRO A 83 8.43 13.70 22.23
CA PRO A 83 9.28 13.39 21.08
C PRO A 83 8.55 12.47 20.08
N ARG A 84 8.77 12.69 18.77
CA ARG A 84 8.19 11.88 17.70
C ARG A 84 9.30 11.18 16.94
N ARG A 85 8.97 10.00 16.43
CA ARG A 85 9.90 9.27 15.56
C ARG A 85 9.79 9.76 14.13
N VAL A 86 10.95 9.97 13.53
CA VAL A 86 11.09 10.26 12.09
C VAL A 86 11.60 8.99 11.42
N TYR A 87 10.89 8.55 10.40
CA TYR A 87 11.27 7.37 9.63
C TYR A 87 12.06 7.79 8.40
N HIS A 88 13.06 6.99 8.06
CA HIS A 88 13.97 7.20 6.94
C HIS A 88 14.05 5.93 6.10
N LEU A 89 14.09 6.09 4.79
CA LEU A 89 14.33 4.96 3.89
C LEU A 89 15.81 4.61 3.93
N THR A 90 16.12 3.32 4.06
CA THR A 90 17.50 2.83 3.97
C THR A 90 17.84 2.47 2.52
N ALA A 91 19.12 2.20 2.25
CA ALA A 91 19.53 1.71 0.94
C ALA A 91 18.85 0.39 0.60
N LEU A 92 18.69 -0.50 1.58
CA LEU A 92 17.96 -1.75 1.38
C LEU A 92 16.50 -1.49 1.08
N GLY A 93 15.87 -0.52 1.78
CA GLY A 93 14.49 -0.11 1.50
C GLY A 93 14.30 0.40 0.08
N ASP A 94 15.27 1.16 -0.44
CA ASP A 94 15.23 1.63 -1.82
C ASP A 94 15.29 0.46 -2.81
N GLU A 95 16.11 -0.55 -2.54
CA GLU A 95 16.15 -1.76 -3.36
C GLU A 95 14.81 -2.51 -3.33
N MET A 96 14.19 -2.61 -2.15
CA MET A 96 12.88 -3.24 -1.99
C MET A 96 11.81 -2.47 -2.77
N LEU A 97 11.87 -1.14 -2.75
CA LEU A 97 10.95 -0.31 -3.52
C LEU A 97 11.07 -0.59 -5.01
N ARG A 98 12.30 -0.68 -5.53
CA ARG A 98 12.53 -1.00 -6.94
C ARG A 98 11.95 -2.36 -7.32
N GLY A 99 12.13 -3.36 -6.46
CA GLY A 99 11.54 -4.68 -6.64
C GLY A 99 10.03 -4.63 -6.70
N TRP A 100 9.40 -3.87 -5.79
CA TRP A 100 7.97 -3.66 -5.78
C TRP A 100 7.48 -3.03 -7.08
N MET A 101 8.19 -2.04 -7.59
CA MET A 101 7.79 -1.37 -8.84
C MET A 101 7.82 -2.32 -10.02
N ARG A 102 8.82 -3.20 -10.11
CA ARG A 102 8.88 -4.24 -11.15
C ARG A 102 7.71 -5.20 -11.03
N ASP A 103 7.44 -5.68 -9.83
CA ASP A 103 6.33 -6.61 -9.58
C ASP A 103 4.98 -5.98 -9.91
N LEU A 104 4.80 -4.71 -9.56
CA LEU A 104 3.56 -3.98 -9.86
C LEU A 104 3.38 -3.79 -11.37
N GLN A 105 4.46 -3.53 -12.10
CA GLN A 105 4.40 -3.43 -13.56
C GLN A 105 4.01 -4.76 -14.19
N ASP A 106 4.58 -5.86 -13.73
CA ASP A 106 4.24 -7.19 -14.19
C ASP A 106 2.78 -7.53 -13.90
N THR A 107 2.31 -7.22 -12.70
CA THR A 107 0.92 -7.43 -12.29
C THR A 107 -0.03 -6.60 -13.15
N ARG A 108 0.34 -5.36 -13.42
CA ARG A 108 -0.45 -4.49 -14.30
C ARG A 108 -0.59 -5.10 -15.70
N GLY A 109 0.50 -5.64 -16.24
CA GLY A 109 0.47 -6.33 -17.52
C GLY A 109 -0.46 -7.53 -17.53
N MET A 110 -0.43 -8.33 -16.47
CA MET A 110 -1.35 -9.48 -16.32
C MET A 110 -2.79 -9.03 -16.27
N ILE A 111 -3.08 -7.97 -15.51
CA ILE A 111 -4.43 -7.40 -15.39
C ILE A 111 -4.90 -6.92 -16.77
N ASP A 112 -4.07 -6.20 -17.51
CA ASP A 112 -4.38 -5.71 -18.84
C ASP A 112 -4.71 -6.87 -19.79
N HIS A 113 -3.93 -7.95 -19.74
CA HIS A 113 -4.20 -9.14 -20.55
C HIS A 113 -5.55 -9.78 -20.22
N LEU A 114 -5.87 -9.89 -18.93
CA LEU A 114 -7.15 -10.46 -18.51
C LEU A 114 -8.33 -9.62 -18.97
N LEU A 115 -8.24 -8.31 -18.79
CA LEU A 115 -9.30 -7.39 -19.20
C LEU A 115 -9.50 -7.41 -20.71
N GLU A 116 -8.42 -7.44 -21.46
CA GLU A 116 -8.47 -7.51 -22.94
C GLU A 116 -9.04 -8.83 -23.40
N ALA A 117 -8.64 -9.94 -22.78
CA ALA A 117 -9.18 -11.27 -23.13
C ALA A 117 -10.69 -11.33 -22.89
N TYR A 118 -11.15 -10.77 -21.75
CA TYR A 118 -12.55 -10.70 -21.44
C TYR A 118 -13.31 -9.85 -22.48
N ARG A 119 -12.77 -8.70 -22.84
CA ARG A 119 -13.37 -7.81 -23.83
C ARG A 119 -13.55 -8.50 -25.18
N ARG A 120 -12.49 -9.17 -25.65
CA ARG A 120 -12.52 -9.92 -26.92
C ARG A 120 -13.55 -11.04 -26.89
N HIS A 121 -13.57 -11.80 -25.78
CA HIS A 121 -14.51 -12.89 -25.60
C HIS A 121 -15.96 -12.40 -25.69
N MET A 122 -16.28 -11.29 -25.03
CA MET A 122 -17.61 -10.72 -25.05
C MET A 122 -17.99 -10.16 -26.41
N GLU A 123 -17.05 -9.57 -27.14
CA GLU A 123 -17.29 -9.07 -28.50
C GLU A 123 -17.50 -10.21 -29.50
N GLU A 124 -16.68 -11.26 -29.42
CA GLU A 124 -16.77 -12.43 -30.32
C GLU A 124 -17.99 -13.28 -30.03
N GLY A 125 -18.37 -13.35 -28.77
CA GLY A 125 -19.55 -14.08 -28.34
C GLY A 125 -20.86 -13.40 -28.66
N THR A 126 -20.85 -12.16 -29.09
CA THR A 126 -21.98 -11.31 -29.52
C THR A 126 -23.33 -11.68 -28.96
N GLY A 127 -23.53 -11.45 -27.69
CA GLY A 127 -24.84 -11.58 -27.06
C GLY A 127 -25.28 -12.99 -26.73
N GLU A 128 -24.47 -13.99 -26.99
CA GLU A 128 -24.76 -15.34 -26.53
C GLU A 128 -24.31 -15.47 -25.09
N LEU A 129 -25.27 -15.42 -24.19
CA LEU A 129 -25.06 -15.72 -22.77
C LEU A 129 -24.99 -17.24 -22.63
N HIS A 130 -23.82 -17.71 -22.34
CA HIS A 130 -23.63 -19.12 -22.06
C HIS A 130 -23.73 -19.42 -20.58
#